data_3ffd60afa5cffe5a5f24e7185eaa0790
#
_entry.id   3ffd60afa5cffe5a5f24e7185eaa0790
#
_cell.length_a   1.000
_cell.length_b   1.000
_cell.length_c   1.000
_cell.angle_alpha   90.00
_cell.angle_beta   90.00
_cell.angle_gamma   90.00
#
_symmetry.space_group_name_H-M   'P 1'
#
loop_
_entity.id
_entity.type
_entity.pdbx_description
1 polymer ?
#
loop_
_entity_poly.entity_id
_entity_poly.type
_entity_poly.pdbx_seq_one_letter_code
_entity_poly.pdbx_strand_id
1 'polypeptide(L)'
;IAPMSEEATQSMSDRGDNRSRQPQSSAFRDFIGSGWGPRPTELPARERVADFLNDRTLKAGAPFPGERLVVPAGPYKVRSNDCDYRFRAHSAFAHLSGLGGEKEPDTVLVLEPNDDGTHTPLLFFKPRTSRSSKEFYADARYGEFWVGARPSLEELSAQTGLETRHIDTLRDALAKDAGTVQLRIVRGVDANVEAMVNEVRSQAGLPAGEEAREDDERLEERLSEIRLTKDAFELEEMVRAVEVTKAGFEDIIR
;
A
#
# COMPACT_ATOMS: atom_id res chain seq x y z
N ILE A 1 12.49 34.69 16.80
CA ILE A 1 11.70 33.46 16.57
C ILE A 1 10.88 33.77 15.32
N ALA A 2 11.36 33.31 14.15
CA ALA A 2 10.62 33.42 12.90
C ALA A 2 9.48 32.39 12.92
N PRO A 3 8.27 32.70 12.40
CA PRO A 3 7.20 31.74 12.31
C PRO A 3 7.62 30.63 11.35
N MET A 4 7.48 29.38 11.81
CA MET A 4 7.60 28.22 10.94
C MET A 4 6.53 28.35 9.85
N SER A 5 6.99 28.36 8.58
CA SER A 5 6.13 28.31 7.42
C SER A 5 5.23 27.06 7.55
N GLU A 6 3.94 27.23 7.38
CA GLU A 6 3.00 26.15 7.08
C GLU A 6 3.49 25.46 5.80
N GLU A 7 4.29 24.43 5.94
CA GLU A 7 4.47 23.47 4.87
C GLU A 7 3.10 22.80 4.68
N ALA A 8 2.43 23.21 3.61
CA ALA A 8 1.20 22.56 3.18
C ALA A 8 1.48 21.06 3.09
N THR A 9 0.78 20.27 3.87
CA THR A 9 0.86 18.80 3.87
C THR A 9 0.54 18.35 2.44
N GLN A 10 1.57 17.91 1.71
CA GLN A 10 1.37 17.40 0.34
C GLN A 10 0.40 16.24 0.38
N SER A 11 -0.57 16.24 -0.54
CA SER A 11 -1.46 15.11 -0.73
C SER A 11 -0.64 13.82 -0.94
N MET A 12 -1.12 12.70 -0.42
CA MET A 12 -0.47 11.40 -0.63
C MET A 12 -0.33 11.05 -2.12
N SER A 13 -1.21 11.57 -2.97
CA SER A 13 -1.14 11.42 -4.43
C SER A 13 -0.07 12.30 -5.09
N ASP A 14 0.42 13.34 -4.42
CA ASP A 14 1.43 14.27 -4.94
C ASP A 14 2.88 13.82 -4.73
N ARG A 15 3.10 12.61 -4.24
CA ARG A 15 4.43 12.00 -4.07
C ARG A 15 5.14 11.67 -5.38
N GLY A 16 4.65 12.21 -6.50
CA GLY A 16 5.21 12.04 -7.83
C GLY A 16 6.68 12.47 -7.93
N ASP A 17 7.41 11.81 -8.79
CA ASP A 17 8.84 12.05 -9.02
C ASP A 17 9.08 12.79 -10.34
N ASN A 18 9.39 14.07 -10.25
CA ASN A 18 9.73 14.94 -11.39
C ASN A 18 11.26 15.09 -11.55
N ARG A 19 12.00 14.00 -11.51
CA ARG A 19 13.48 14.00 -11.61
C ARG A 19 14.00 14.53 -12.95
N SER A 20 13.16 14.61 -13.98
CA SER A 20 13.57 15.10 -15.29
C SER A 20 12.74 16.30 -15.75
N ARG A 21 13.37 17.22 -16.51
CA ARG A 21 12.65 18.27 -17.21
C ARG A 21 11.91 17.69 -18.41
N GLN A 22 10.60 17.68 -18.35
CA GLN A 22 9.75 17.17 -19.42
C GLN A 22 9.35 18.30 -20.39
N PRO A 23 9.21 18.03 -21.69
CA PRO A 23 8.62 18.97 -22.62
C PRO A 23 7.19 19.37 -22.21
N GLN A 24 6.85 20.66 -22.40
CA GLN A 24 5.59 21.25 -21.90
C GLN A 24 4.62 21.62 -23.03
N SER A 25 5.02 21.48 -24.30
CA SER A 25 4.17 21.88 -25.44
C SER A 25 2.90 21.02 -25.55
N SER A 26 1.82 21.61 -26.06
CA SER A 26 0.58 20.86 -26.34
C SER A 26 0.83 19.72 -27.33
N ALA A 27 1.60 20.01 -28.40
CA ALA A 27 1.96 19.00 -29.41
C ALA A 27 2.67 17.78 -28.78
N PHE A 28 3.58 17.99 -27.81
CA PHE A 28 4.23 16.87 -27.11
C PHE A 28 3.22 16.08 -26.27
N ARG A 29 2.34 16.76 -25.53
CA ARG A 29 1.31 16.10 -24.71
C ARG A 29 0.34 15.29 -25.55
N ASP A 30 -0.08 15.82 -26.67
CA ASP A 30 -0.96 15.12 -27.61
C ASP A 30 -0.27 13.90 -28.21
N PHE A 31 1.00 14.05 -28.59
CA PHE A 31 1.81 12.95 -29.12
C PHE A 31 2.02 11.83 -28.08
N ILE A 32 2.49 12.16 -26.87
CA ILE A 32 2.83 11.15 -25.85
C ILE A 32 1.59 10.43 -25.31
N GLY A 33 0.43 11.10 -25.31
CA GLY A 33 -0.85 10.52 -24.92
C GLY A 33 -1.55 9.72 -26.01
N SER A 34 -1.09 9.80 -27.26
CA SER A 34 -1.71 9.14 -28.41
C SER A 34 -0.99 7.86 -28.83
N GLY A 35 -1.62 7.08 -29.72
CA GLY A 35 -1.02 5.87 -30.28
C GLY A 35 -0.99 4.64 -29.37
N TRP A 36 -1.51 4.76 -28.17
CA TRP A 36 -1.63 3.64 -27.24
C TRP A 36 -2.84 2.77 -27.59
N GLY A 37 -2.68 1.45 -27.57
CA GLY A 37 -3.79 0.51 -27.70
C GLY A 37 -4.86 0.72 -26.61
N PRO A 38 -6.10 0.26 -26.83
CA PRO A 38 -7.14 0.33 -25.80
C PRO A 38 -6.70 -0.42 -24.54
N ARG A 39 -7.15 0.05 -23.37
CA ARG A 39 -6.98 -0.71 -22.13
C ARG A 39 -7.90 -1.93 -22.16
N PRO A 40 -7.53 -3.05 -21.52
CA PRO A 40 -8.45 -4.16 -21.32
C PRO A 40 -9.75 -3.67 -20.67
N THR A 41 -10.87 -4.14 -21.14
CA THR A 41 -12.21 -3.85 -20.57
C THR A 41 -12.64 -4.92 -19.57
N GLU A 42 -12.04 -6.09 -19.64
CA GLU A 42 -12.28 -7.19 -18.71
C GLU A 42 -11.49 -6.97 -17.42
N LEU A 43 -12.15 -7.21 -16.30
CA LEU A 43 -11.49 -7.17 -14.99
C LEU A 43 -10.52 -8.35 -14.87
N PRO A 44 -9.39 -8.17 -14.19
CA PRO A 44 -8.46 -9.25 -13.94
C PRO A 44 -9.11 -10.35 -13.09
N ALA A 45 -8.67 -11.58 -13.29
CA ALA A 45 -9.10 -12.70 -12.47
C ALA A 45 -8.67 -12.48 -11.01
N ARG A 46 -9.53 -12.94 -10.10
CA ARG A 46 -9.21 -12.93 -8.66
C ARG A 46 -8.00 -13.83 -8.40
N GLU A 47 -7.01 -13.31 -7.70
CA GLU A 47 -5.84 -14.08 -7.29
C GLU A 47 -6.22 -15.10 -6.21
N ARG A 48 -5.58 -16.28 -6.25
CA ARG A 48 -5.86 -17.36 -5.32
C ARG A 48 -5.60 -16.98 -3.86
N VAL A 49 -4.62 -16.13 -3.59
CA VAL A 49 -4.34 -15.62 -2.24
C VAL A 49 -5.54 -14.92 -1.61
N ALA A 50 -6.41 -14.33 -2.43
CA ALA A 50 -7.61 -13.62 -1.97
C ALA A 50 -8.58 -14.51 -1.15
N ASP A 51 -8.55 -15.82 -1.33
CA ASP A 51 -9.39 -16.76 -0.58
C ASP A 51 -8.92 -16.93 0.88
N PHE A 52 -7.70 -16.53 1.18
CA PHE A 52 -7.06 -16.65 2.51
C PHE A 52 -7.08 -15.32 3.30
N LEU A 53 -7.32 -14.19 2.65
CA LEU A 53 -7.19 -12.87 3.27
C LEU A 53 -8.21 -12.63 4.39
N ASN A 54 -9.42 -13.19 4.28
CA ASN A 54 -10.42 -13.05 5.33
C ASN A 54 -9.97 -13.72 6.64
N ASP A 55 -9.47 -14.96 6.58
CA ASP A 55 -8.96 -15.69 7.76
C ASP A 55 -7.76 -14.96 8.38
N ARG A 56 -6.84 -14.44 7.54
CA ARG A 56 -5.70 -13.64 7.99
C ARG A 56 -6.14 -12.35 8.69
N THR A 57 -7.15 -11.65 8.13
CA THR A 57 -7.73 -10.44 8.73
C THR A 57 -8.38 -10.74 10.08
N LEU A 58 -9.17 -11.81 10.19
CA LEU A 58 -9.77 -12.22 11.45
C LEU A 58 -8.72 -12.53 12.51
N LYS A 59 -7.67 -13.25 12.15
CA LYS A 59 -6.54 -13.54 13.05
C LYS A 59 -5.81 -12.27 13.47
N ALA A 60 -5.56 -11.34 12.56
CA ALA A 60 -4.87 -10.09 12.86
C ALA A 60 -5.67 -9.21 13.81
N GLY A 61 -6.97 -9.04 13.56
CA GLY A 61 -7.85 -8.15 14.31
C GLY A 61 -8.35 -8.69 15.65
N ALA A 62 -8.32 -10.02 15.85
CA ALA A 62 -8.93 -10.65 17.03
C ALA A 62 -8.53 -10.04 18.40
N PRO A 63 -7.28 -9.61 18.65
CA PRO A 63 -6.91 -8.98 19.92
C PRO A 63 -7.32 -7.50 20.04
N PHE A 64 -7.84 -6.89 18.99
CA PHE A 64 -8.06 -5.44 18.87
C PHE A 64 -9.52 -5.09 18.51
N PRO A 65 -10.53 -5.65 19.19
CA PRO A 65 -11.92 -5.36 18.87
C PRO A 65 -12.22 -3.86 19.03
N GLY A 66 -12.87 -3.26 18.05
CA GLY A 66 -13.22 -1.83 18.08
C GLY A 66 -12.06 -0.87 17.80
N GLU A 67 -10.86 -1.37 17.47
CA GLU A 67 -9.71 -0.52 17.15
C GLU A 67 -9.42 -0.55 15.64
N ARG A 68 -8.99 0.57 15.07
CA ARG A 68 -8.60 0.68 13.66
C ARG A 68 -7.12 0.40 13.51
N LEU A 69 -6.77 -0.57 12.65
CA LEU A 69 -5.40 -1.04 12.47
C LEU A 69 -4.87 -0.57 11.11
N VAL A 70 -3.73 0.11 11.11
CA VAL A 70 -3.11 0.73 9.93
C VAL A 70 -1.83 -0.02 9.57
N VAL A 71 -1.79 -0.60 8.38
CA VAL A 71 -0.68 -1.42 7.91
C VAL A 71 -0.17 -0.87 6.57
N PRO A 72 0.86 -0.01 6.57
CA PRO A 72 1.44 0.53 5.34
C PRO A 72 2.24 -0.52 4.56
N ALA A 73 2.23 -0.42 3.22
CA ALA A 73 3.13 -1.18 2.34
C ALA A 73 4.56 -0.63 2.39
N GLY A 74 4.68 0.66 2.56
CA GLY A 74 5.91 1.45 2.50
C GLY A 74 6.17 2.08 1.13
N PRO A 75 7.07 3.06 1.07
CA PRO A 75 7.46 3.76 -0.14
C PRO A 75 8.56 3.03 -0.90
N TYR A 76 8.86 3.47 -2.14
CA TYR A 76 10.10 3.14 -2.81
C TYR A 76 11.32 3.57 -2.00
N LYS A 77 12.38 2.77 -2.04
CA LYS A 77 13.69 3.09 -1.46
C LYS A 77 14.64 3.51 -2.56
N VAL A 78 15.23 4.70 -2.43
CA VAL A 78 16.19 5.22 -3.39
C VAL A 78 17.46 4.35 -3.36
N ARG A 79 17.88 3.90 -4.56
CA ARG A 79 19.14 3.17 -4.77
C ARG A 79 20.27 4.12 -5.15
N SER A 80 20.00 5.03 -6.09
CA SER A 80 20.92 6.03 -6.60
C SER A 80 20.12 7.25 -7.09
N ASN A 81 20.79 8.27 -7.66
CA ASN A 81 20.22 9.57 -7.99
C ASN A 81 18.86 9.52 -8.67
N ASP A 82 18.67 8.64 -9.66
CA ASP A 82 17.49 8.54 -10.51
C ASP A 82 16.86 7.15 -10.53
N CYS A 83 17.37 6.22 -9.72
CA CYS A 83 16.92 4.85 -9.66
C CYS A 83 16.48 4.47 -8.26
N ASP A 84 15.35 3.79 -8.17
CA ASP A 84 14.89 3.16 -6.94
C ASP A 84 15.25 1.66 -6.95
N TYR A 85 15.31 1.05 -5.76
CA TYR A 85 15.28 -0.40 -5.66
C TYR A 85 13.92 -0.93 -6.15
N ARG A 86 13.91 -2.19 -6.60
CA ARG A 86 12.64 -2.89 -6.84
C ARG A 86 11.78 -2.81 -5.58
N PHE A 87 10.52 -2.44 -5.74
CA PHE A 87 9.62 -2.31 -4.61
C PHE A 87 9.37 -3.66 -3.96
N ARG A 88 9.41 -3.66 -2.63
CA ARG A 88 9.01 -4.79 -1.81
C ARG A 88 8.21 -4.28 -0.64
N ALA A 89 6.95 -4.66 -0.61
CA ALA A 89 6.04 -4.28 0.47
C ALA A 89 6.50 -4.84 1.82
N HIS A 90 6.14 -4.15 2.88
CA HIS A 90 6.34 -4.65 4.24
C HIS A 90 5.64 -6.01 4.43
N SER A 91 6.29 -6.93 5.13
CA SER A 91 5.83 -8.32 5.23
C SER A 91 4.43 -8.49 5.82
N ALA A 92 4.05 -7.66 6.80
CA ALA A 92 2.71 -7.68 7.37
C ALA A 92 1.65 -7.23 6.34
N PHE A 93 1.95 -6.17 5.58
CA PHE A 93 1.09 -5.70 4.49
C PHE A 93 0.93 -6.79 3.43
N ALA A 94 2.03 -7.36 2.95
CA ALA A 94 2.00 -8.40 1.93
C ALA A 94 1.17 -9.62 2.36
N HIS A 95 1.30 -10.04 3.62
CA HIS A 95 0.54 -11.17 4.18
C HIS A 95 -0.97 -10.88 4.21
N LEU A 96 -1.38 -9.69 4.66
CA LEU A 96 -2.79 -9.33 4.83
C LEU A 96 -3.48 -8.88 3.53
N SER A 97 -2.74 -8.37 2.54
CA SER A 97 -3.30 -7.85 1.29
C SER A 97 -3.12 -8.79 0.09
N GLY A 98 -2.20 -9.76 0.18
CA GLY A 98 -1.77 -10.56 -0.97
C GLY A 98 -0.86 -9.82 -1.95
N LEU A 99 -0.55 -8.53 -1.71
CA LEU A 99 0.26 -7.70 -2.58
C LEU A 99 1.72 -7.69 -2.09
N GLY A 100 2.55 -8.56 -2.62
CA GLY A 100 3.93 -8.76 -2.15
C GLY A 100 4.98 -7.95 -2.91
N GLY A 101 5.47 -8.47 -4.01
CA GLY A 101 6.58 -7.90 -4.77
C GLY A 101 6.13 -7.02 -5.93
N GLU A 102 6.82 -5.89 -6.14
CA GLU A 102 6.68 -4.99 -7.30
C GLU A 102 5.29 -4.38 -7.56
N LYS A 103 4.37 -4.53 -6.60
CA LYS A 103 3.00 -4.01 -6.72
C LYS A 103 2.81 -2.83 -5.77
N GLU A 104 2.18 -1.81 -6.28
CA GLU A 104 1.59 -0.64 -5.63
C GLU A 104 2.30 -0.13 -4.36
N PRO A 105 3.41 0.60 -4.51
CA PRO A 105 4.05 1.31 -3.40
C PRO A 105 3.11 2.35 -2.78
N ASP A 106 3.45 2.82 -1.58
CA ASP A 106 2.69 3.83 -0.82
C ASP A 106 1.22 3.44 -0.55
N THR A 107 0.89 2.15 -0.73
CA THR A 107 -0.44 1.61 -0.41
C THR A 107 -0.58 1.40 1.09
N VAL A 108 -1.77 1.60 1.61
CA VAL A 108 -2.08 1.41 3.02
C VAL A 108 -3.30 0.49 3.17
N LEU A 109 -3.14 -0.58 3.92
CA LEU A 109 -4.25 -1.42 4.35
C LEU A 109 -4.75 -0.91 5.71
N VAL A 110 -6.04 -0.66 5.80
CA VAL A 110 -6.72 -0.30 7.05
C VAL A 110 -7.71 -1.42 7.39
N LEU A 111 -7.59 -1.99 8.56
CA LEU A 111 -8.59 -2.89 9.11
C LEU A 111 -9.57 -2.05 9.91
N GLU A 112 -10.73 -1.80 9.34
CA GLU A 112 -11.80 -1.00 9.93
C GLU A 112 -12.60 -1.85 10.91
N PRO A 113 -12.80 -1.43 12.17
CA PRO A 113 -13.54 -2.20 13.15
C PRO A 113 -15.04 -2.25 12.83
N ASN A 114 -15.63 -3.41 13.05
CA ASN A 114 -17.07 -3.65 12.96
C ASN A 114 -17.70 -3.76 14.37
N ASP A 115 -19.00 -3.57 14.47
CA ASP A 115 -19.74 -3.64 15.73
C ASP A 115 -19.69 -5.04 16.41
N ASP A 116 -19.44 -6.08 15.61
CA ASP A 116 -19.30 -7.47 16.08
C ASP A 116 -17.88 -7.83 16.58
N GLY A 117 -16.97 -6.85 16.61
CA GLY A 117 -15.58 -7.03 17.00
C GLY A 117 -14.66 -7.60 15.92
N THR A 118 -15.19 -7.83 14.73
CA THR A 118 -14.38 -8.19 13.54
C THR A 118 -13.87 -6.94 12.83
N HIS A 119 -13.15 -7.12 11.72
CA HIS A 119 -12.63 -6.02 10.91
C HIS A 119 -12.94 -6.21 9.44
N THR A 120 -13.21 -5.10 8.76
CA THR A 120 -13.30 -5.02 7.30
C THR A 120 -12.00 -4.46 6.73
N PRO A 121 -11.27 -5.20 5.88
CA PRO A 121 -10.04 -4.71 5.26
C PRO A 121 -10.36 -3.74 4.12
N LEU A 122 -9.79 -2.52 4.20
CA LEU A 122 -9.89 -1.46 3.20
C LEU A 122 -8.51 -1.14 2.65
N LEU A 123 -8.35 -1.18 1.34
CA LEU A 123 -7.08 -0.94 0.68
C LEU A 123 -7.04 0.45 0.03
N PHE A 124 -6.21 1.33 0.56
CA PHE A 124 -6.02 2.70 0.05
C PHE A 124 -4.78 2.75 -0.83
N PHE A 125 -4.93 3.12 -2.10
CA PHE A 125 -3.79 3.26 -3.00
C PHE A 125 -4.03 4.37 -4.04
N LYS A 126 -2.97 4.76 -4.73
CA LYS A 126 -3.03 5.71 -5.84
C LYS A 126 -3.32 4.95 -7.14
N PRO A 127 -4.56 4.98 -7.69
CA PRO A 127 -4.86 4.28 -8.94
C PRO A 127 -4.18 4.95 -10.13
N ARG A 128 -4.12 4.23 -11.27
CA ARG A 128 -3.64 4.83 -12.51
C ARG A 128 -4.46 6.05 -12.91
N THR A 129 -3.79 6.99 -13.57
CA THR A 129 -4.42 8.17 -14.15
C THR A 129 -4.76 7.99 -15.63
N SER A 130 -5.43 8.99 -16.22
CA SER A 130 -5.64 9.04 -17.67
C SER A 130 -4.30 9.19 -18.39
N ARG A 131 -4.18 8.57 -19.58
CA ARG A 131 -3.03 8.77 -20.48
C ARG A 131 -2.87 10.22 -20.98
N SER A 132 -3.93 11.01 -20.90
CA SER A 132 -3.88 12.45 -21.20
C SER A 132 -3.37 13.30 -20.03
N SER A 133 -3.18 12.71 -18.85
CA SER A 133 -2.67 13.42 -17.67
C SER A 133 -1.16 13.62 -17.75
N LYS A 134 -0.67 14.69 -17.12
CA LYS A 134 0.77 14.94 -17.00
C LYS A 134 1.48 13.81 -16.23
N GLU A 135 0.83 13.22 -15.24
CA GLU A 135 1.36 12.12 -14.45
C GLU A 135 1.77 10.93 -15.31
N PHE A 136 1.00 10.60 -16.34
CA PHE A 136 1.25 9.46 -17.22
C PHE A 136 2.70 9.39 -17.72
N TYR A 137 3.29 10.52 -18.11
CA TYR A 137 4.62 10.59 -18.72
C TYR A 137 5.67 11.33 -17.88
N ALA A 138 5.25 12.18 -16.93
CA ALA A 138 6.17 13.01 -16.16
C ALA A 138 6.55 12.41 -14.81
N ASP A 139 5.77 11.47 -14.30
CA ASP A 139 6.02 10.82 -13.02
C ASP A 139 6.76 9.50 -13.23
N ALA A 140 8.02 9.44 -12.77
CA ALA A 140 8.86 8.25 -12.94
C ALA A 140 8.46 7.08 -12.00
N ARG A 141 7.65 7.33 -10.97
CA ARG A 141 7.23 6.31 -10.00
C ARG A 141 5.83 5.78 -10.25
N TYR A 142 4.92 6.63 -10.75
CA TYR A 142 3.50 6.29 -10.92
C TYR A 142 3.02 6.40 -12.37
N GLY A 143 3.78 7.07 -13.24
CA GLY A 143 3.43 7.21 -14.63
C GLY A 143 3.57 5.89 -15.40
N GLU A 144 2.47 5.40 -15.98
CA GLU A 144 2.46 4.13 -16.72
C GLU A 144 3.44 4.11 -17.91
N PHE A 145 3.86 5.28 -18.40
CA PHE A 145 4.92 5.39 -19.40
C PHE A 145 6.26 4.81 -18.91
N TRP A 146 6.53 4.94 -17.61
CA TRP A 146 7.79 4.52 -16.98
C TRP A 146 7.70 3.15 -16.31
N VAL A 147 6.60 2.91 -15.58
CA VAL A 147 6.48 1.72 -14.73
C VAL A 147 5.62 0.61 -15.33
N GLY A 148 5.03 0.86 -16.51
CA GLY A 148 4.10 -0.08 -17.12
C GLY A 148 2.66 0.08 -16.62
N ALA A 149 1.81 -0.88 -17.01
CA ALA A 149 0.39 -0.84 -16.68
C ALA A 149 0.16 -0.90 -15.16
N ARG A 150 -0.67 0.02 -14.67
CA ARG A 150 -1.10 0.08 -13.27
C ARG A 150 -2.61 -0.14 -13.14
N PRO A 151 -3.10 -0.68 -12.02
CA PRO A 151 -4.52 -0.98 -11.87
C PRO A 151 -5.37 0.28 -11.63
N SER A 152 -6.65 0.19 -11.96
CA SER A 152 -7.70 1.05 -11.41
C SER A 152 -8.15 0.53 -10.04
N LEU A 153 -9.01 1.29 -9.35
CA LEU A 153 -9.65 0.83 -8.11
C LEU A 153 -10.39 -0.49 -8.33
N GLU A 154 -11.21 -0.57 -9.37
CA GLU A 154 -12.01 -1.75 -9.70
C GLU A 154 -11.14 -2.97 -10.04
N GLU A 155 -10.09 -2.78 -10.82
CA GLU A 155 -9.19 -3.86 -11.20
C GLU A 155 -8.46 -4.45 -9.99
N LEU A 156 -7.93 -3.59 -9.10
CA LEU A 156 -7.26 -4.08 -7.90
C LEU A 156 -8.23 -4.73 -6.91
N SER A 157 -9.45 -4.21 -6.80
CA SER A 157 -10.51 -4.85 -6.01
C SER A 157 -10.89 -6.23 -6.56
N ALA A 158 -11.05 -6.38 -7.88
CA ALA A 158 -11.33 -7.66 -8.50
C ALA A 158 -10.20 -8.68 -8.26
N GLN A 159 -8.96 -8.24 -8.37
CA GLN A 159 -7.77 -9.07 -8.21
C GLN A 159 -7.59 -9.55 -6.76
N THR A 160 -7.74 -8.67 -5.79
CA THR A 160 -7.49 -8.95 -4.37
C THR A 160 -8.73 -9.42 -3.61
N GLY A 161 -9.92 -9.10 -4.09
CA GLY A 161 -11.17 -9.29 -3.37
C GLY A 161 -11.37 -8.31 -2.20
N LEU A 162 -10.49 -7.30 -2.05
CA LEU A 162 -10.58 -6.27 -1.04
C LEU A 162 -11.34 -5.05 -1.57
N GLU A 163 -12.03 -4.32 -0.69
CA GLU A 163 -12.54 -2.99 -1.03
C GLU A 163 -11.37 -2.03 -1.21
N THR A 164 -11.35 -1.31 -2.33
CA THR A 164 -10.28 -0.35 -2.66
C THR A 164 -10.80 1.08 -2.63
N ARG A 165 -9.96 2.00 -2.16
CA ARG A 165 -10.25 3.44 -2.08
C ARG A 165 -9.05 4.24 -2.56
N HIS A 166 -9.33 5.47 -3.02
CA HIS A 166 -8.26 6.39 -3.42
C HIS A 166 -7.45 6.81 -2.20
N ILE A 167 -6.12 6.86 -2.33
CA ILE A 167 -5.20 7.17 -1.22
C ILE A 167 -5.49 8.53 -0.56
N ASP A 168 -5.99 9.51 -1.32
CA ASP A 168 -6.32 10.84 -0.79
C ASP A 168 -7.48 10.82 0.22
N THR A 169 -8.28 9.75 0.26
CA THR A 169 -9.35 9.57 1.25
C THR A 169 -8.88 8.91 2.53
N LEU A 170 -7.60 8.52 2.61
CA LEU A 170 -7.05 7.82 3.78
C LEU A 170 -7.17 8.69 5.05
N ARG A 171 -6.80 9.98 4.97
CA ARG A 171 -6.85 10.88 6.13
C ARG A 171 -8.26 10.96 6.73
N ASP A 172 -9.27 11.13 5.89
CA ASP A 172 -10.67 11.21 6.34
C ASP A 172 -11.13 9.90 6.96
N ALA A 173 -10.71 8.76 6.37
CA ALA A 173 -11.02 7.44 6.93
C ALA A 173 -10.36 7.24 8.30
N LEU A 174 -9.11 7.67 8.50
CA LEU A 174 -8.43 7.60 9.79
C LEU A 174 -9.04 8.53 10.84
N ALA A 175 -9.51 9.71 10.43
CA ALA A 175 -10.12 10.69 11.31
C ALA A 175 -11.57 10.35 11.71
N LYS A 176 -12.22 9.46 10.96
CA LYS A 176 -13.58 9.02 11.26
C LYS A 176 -13.64 8.39 12.64
N ASP A 177 -14.50 8.92 13.51
CA ASP A 177 -14.73 8.43 14.88
C ASP A 177 -13.45 8.32 15.76
N ALA A 178 -12.38 9.06 15.42
CA ALA A 178 -11.09 8.99 16.10
C ALA A 178 -11.15 9.33 17.61
N GLY A 179 -12.21 10.00 18.08
CA GLY A 179 -12.44 10.25 19.51
C GLY A 179 -12.94 9.02 20.29
N THR A 180 -13.44 7.99 19.58
CA THR A 180 -14.01 6.77 20.18
C THR A 180 -13.32 5.50 19.68
N VAL A 181 -12.79 5.52 18.46
CA VAL A 181 -12.05 4.43 17.83
C VAL A 181 -10.55 4.70 18.00
N GLN A 182 -9.86 3.83 18.73
CA GLN A 182 -8.41 3.90 18.82
C GLN A 182 -7.74 3.48 17.52
N LEU A 183 -6.59 4.09 17.22
CA LEU A 183 -5.78 3.76 16.06
C LEU A 183 -4.53 3.02 16.51
N ARG A 184 -4.11 2.00 15.74
CA ARG A 184 -2.78 1.38 15.84
C ARG A 184 -2.12 1.40 14.46
N ILE A 185 -0.80 1.52 14.43
CA ILE A 185 -0.03 1.53 13.18
C ILE A 185 1.19 0.63 13.28
N VAL A 186 1.54 -0.04 12.19
CA VAL A 186 2.87 -0.66 12.04
C VAL A 186 3.88 0.44 11.79
N ARG A 187 4.73 0.70 12.77
CA ARG A 187 5.67 1.84 12.78
C ARG A 187 6.91 1.59 11.90
N GLY A 188 7.56 2.70 11.55
CA GLY A 188 8.84 2.65 10.82
C GLY A 188 8.76 2.17 9.37
N VAL A 189 7.57 1.91 8.85
CA VAL A 189 7.34 1.45 7.47
C VAL A 189 7.17 2.62 6.51
N ASP A 190 6.33 3.59 6.86
CA ASP A 190 6.07 4.80 6.10
C ASP A 190 5.94 6.01 7.04
N ALA A 191 6.95 6.87 7.02
CA ALA A 191 7.02 8.03 7.90
C ALA A 191 5.86 9.04 7.69
N ASN A 192 5.32 9.15 6.45
CA ASN A 192 4.23 10.07 6.18
C ASN A 192 2.90 9.53 6.70
N VAL A 193 2.66 8.22 6.57
CA VAL A 193 1.47 7.58 7.15
C VAL A 193 1.54 7.61 8.67
N GLU A 194 2.72 7.36 9.26
CA GLU A 194 2.92 7.46 10.71
C GLU A 194 2.67 8.87 11.22
N ALA A 195 3.18 9.90 10.53
CA ALA A 195 2.91 11.30 10.87
C ALA A 195 1.41 11.63 10.78
N MET A 196 0.72 11.16 9.73
CA MET A 196 -0.72 11.35 9.55
C MET A 196 -1.53 10.70 10.70
N VAL A 197 -1.21 9.47 11.08
CA VAL A 197 -1.86 8.77 12.20
C VAL A 197 -1.64 9.54 13.51
N ASN A 198 -0.41 9.98 13.79
CA ASN A 198 -0.10 10.74 15.00
C ASN A 198 -0.78 12.10 15.03
N GLU A 199 -0.94 12.76 13.89
CA GLU A 199 -1.71 14.02 13.80
C GLU A 199 -3.19 13.78 14.11
N VAL A 200 -3.80 12.74 13.53
CA VAL A 200 -5.21 12.37 13.81
C VAL A 200 -5.39 12.03 15.28
N ARG A 201 -4.48 11.23 15.88
CA ARG A 201 -4.50 10.92 17.31
C ARG A 201 -4.46 12.19 18.16
N SER A 202 -3.52 13.09 17.88
CA SER A 202 -3.35 14.35 18.63
C SER A 202 -4.59 15.24 18.54
N GLN A 203 -5.20 15.35 17.35
CA GLN A 203 -6.43 16.13 17.13
C GLN A 203 -7.62 15.53 17.89
N ALA A 204 -7.65 14.22 18.06
CA ALA A 204 -8.69 13.51 18.81
C ALA A 204 -8.41 13.41 20.33
N GLY A 205 -7.29 13.93 20.81
CA GLY A 205 -6.88 13.83 22.22
C GLY A 205 -6.44 12.42 22.63
N LEU A 206 -6.02 11.59 21.68
CA LEU A 206 -5.49 10.24 21.91
C LEU A 206 -3.96 10.28 22.12
N PRO A 207 -3.37 9.28 22.79
CA PRO A 207 -1.92 9.13 22.85
C PRO A 207 -1.32 9.10 21.44
N ALA A 208 -0.23 9.85 21.23
CA ALA A 208 0.42 9.99 19.94
C ALA A 208 1.95 9.91 20.06
N GLY A 209 2.63 9.60 18.96
CA GLY A 209 4.08 9.49 18.95
C GLY A 209 4.59 8.44 19.92
N GLU A 210 5.49 8.82 20.81
CA GLU A 210 6.11 7.90 21.77
C GLU A 210 5.13 7.37 22.82
N GLU A 211 4.09 8.12 23.17
CA GLU A 211 3.06 7.69 24.13
C GLU A 211 2.22 6.52 23.60
N ALA A 212 2.09 6.38 22.28
CA ALA A 212 1.36 5.28 21.63
C ALA A 212 2.27 4.09 21.27
N ARG A 213 3.56 4.15 21.54
CA ARG A 213 4.54 3.16 21.10
C ARG A 213 4.18 1.74 21.53
N GLU A 214 3.90 1.53 22.81
CA GLU A 214 3.59 0.20 23.34
C GLU A 214 2.36 -0.42 22.67
N ASP A 215 1.35 0.41 22.40
CA ASP A 215 0.14 -0.03 21.73
C ASP A 215 0.39 -0.41 20.26
N ASP A 216 1.23 0.34 19.58
CA ASP A 216 1.64 0.04 18.20
C ASP A 216 2.52 -1.22 18.12
N GLU A 217 3.47 -1.41 19.04
CA GLU A 217 4.32 -2.60 19.16
C GLU A 217 3.49 -3.88 19.36
N ARG A 218 2.41 -3.84 20.10
CA ARG A 218 1.47 -4.97 20.24
C ARG A 218 0.85 -5.39 18.91
N LEU A 219 0.55 -4.43 18.03
CA LEU A 219 0.10 -4.76 16.68
C LEU A 219 1.21 -5.45 15.88
N GLU A 220 2.44 -4.94 15.93
CA GLU A 220 3.58 -5.52 15.22
C GLU A 220 3.88 -6.95 15.69
N GLU A 221 3.87 -7.19 17.00
CA GLU A 221 4.01 -8.52 17.60
C GLU A 221 2.92 -9.46 17.08
N ARG A 222 1.65 -9.03 17.14
CA ARG A 222 0.54 -9.85 16.66
C ARG A 222 0.69 -10.21 15.18
N LEU A 223 1.01 -9.24 14.33
CA LEU A 223 1.21 -9.48 12.91
C LEU A 223 2.43 -10.36 12.62
N SER A 224 3.43 -10.37 13.48
CA SER A 224 4.57 -11.28 13.39
C SER A 224 4.19 -12.70 13.81
N GLU A 225 3.47 -12.86 14.90
CA GLU A 225 3.02 -14.16 15.42
C GLU A 225 2.12 -14.92 14.44
N ILE A 226 1.14 -14.25 13.82
CA ILE A 226 0.25 -14.93 12.86
C ILE A 226 0.97 -15.43 11.61
N ARG A 227 2.12 -14.86 11.26
CA ARG A 227 2.96 -15.30 10.14
C ARG A 227 3.88 -16.48 10.47
N LEU A 228 4.04 -16.87 11.73
CA LEU A 228 4.85 -18.05 12.11
C LEU A 228 4.22 -19.32 11.58
N THR A 229 2.90 -19.46 11.69
CA THR A 229 2.18 -20.62 11.16
C THR A 229 1.67 -20.30 9.75
N LYS A 230 2.17 -21.07 8.75
CA LYS A 230 1.82 -20.89 7.34
C LYS A 230 0.47 -21.50 7.03
N ASP A 231 -0.35 -20.79 6.25
CA ASP A 231 -1.57 -21.35 5.70
C ASP A 231 -1.28 -22.25 4.46
N ALA A 232 -2.34 -22.85 3.92
CA ALA A 232 -2.19 -23.79 2.80
C ALA A 232 -1.63 -23.12 1.54
N PHE A 233 -2.01 -21.86 1.26
CA PHE A 233 -1.47 -21.12 0.14
C PHE A 233 0.01 -20.84 0.31
N GLU A 234 0.43 -20.38 1.50
CA GLU A 234 1.84 -20.11 1.79
C GLU A 234 2.72 -21.36 1.69
N LEU A 235 2.21 -22.51 2.15
CA LEU A 235 2.91 -23.78 2.04
C LEU A 235 3.11 -24.19 0.57
N GLU A 236 2.10 -24.04 -0.27
CA GLU A 236 2.21 -24.33 -1.70
C GLU A 236 3.22 -23.41 -2.40
N GLU A 237 3.19 -22.12 -2.11
CA GLU A 237 4.16 -21.16 -2.67
C GLU A 237 5.60 -21.45 -2.19
N MET A 238 5.77 -21.90 -0.96
CA MET A 238 7.07 -22.33 -0.46
C MET A 238 7.58 -23.58 -1.19
N VAL A 239 6.73 -24.58 -1.42
CA VAL A 239 7.09 -25.78 -2.21
C VAL A 239 7.50 -25.37 -3.62
N ARG A 240 6.71 -24.51 -4.27
CA ARG A 240 7.02 -24.00 -5.61
C ARG A 240 8.37 -23.26 -5.65
N ALA A 241 8.66 -22.43 -4.65
CA ALA A 241 9.95 -21.74 -4.54
C ALA A 241 11.13 -22.72 -4.40
N VAL A 242 10.95 -23.80 -3.66
CA VAL A 242 11.98 -24.87 -3.53
C VAL A 242 12.22 -25.58 -4.87
N GLU A 243 11.16 -25.91 -5.62
CA GLU A 243 11.28 -26.55 -6.95
C GLU A 243 12.01 -25.66 -7.95
N VAL A 244 11.67 -24.36 -8.01
CA VAL A 244 12.36 -23.38 -8.88
C VAL A 244 13.82 -23.23 -8.48
N THR A 245 14.11 -23.18 -7.20
CA THR A 245 15.50 -23.11 -6.68
C THR A 245 16.30 -24.35 -7.07
N LYS A 246 15.71 -25.54 -6.93
CA LYS A 246 16.33 -26.80 -7.35
C LYS A 246 16.67 -26.78 -8.84
N ALA A 247 15.73 -26.40 -9.69
CA ALA A 247 15.95 -26.29 -11.13
C ALA A 247 17.11 -25.34 -11.46
N GLY A 248 17.18 -24.17 -10.79
CA GLY A 248 18.29 -23.23 -10.96
C GLY A 248 19.65 -23.82 -10.59
N PHE A 249 19.74 -24.61 -9.51
CA PHE A 249 20.97 -25.31 -9.17
C PHE A 249 21.36 -26.39 -10.19
N GLU A 250 20.38 -27.13 -10.72
CA GLU A 250 20.63 -28.13 -11.77
C GLU A 250 21.19 -27.50 -13.04
N ASP A 251 20.74 -26.31 -13.41
CA ASP A 251 21.25 -25.56 -14.56
C ASP A 251 22.70 -25.07 -14.36
N ILE A 252 23.08 -24.72 -13.14
CA ILE A 252 24.46 -24.28 -12.83
C ILE A 252 25.44 -25.46 -12.81
N ILE A 253 24.99 -26.66 -12.40
CA ILE A 253 25.85 -27.85 -12.28
C ILE A 253 26.13 -28.52 -13.64
N ARG A 254 25.32 -28.25 -14.65
CA ARG A 254 25.52 -28.76 -16.02
C ARG A 254 26.65 -28.04 -16.75
#